data_e021ca5c517b64d34cede5d6cc7e486d
#
_entry.id   e021ca5c517b64d34cede5d6cc7e486d
#
_cell.length_a   1.000
_cell.length_b   1.000
_cell.length_c   1.000
_cell.angle_alpha   90.00
_cell.angle_beta   90.00
_cell.angle_gamma   90.00
#
_symmetry.space_group_name_H-M   'P 1'
#
loop_
_entity.id
_entity.type
_entity.pdbx_description
1 polymer ?
#
loop_
_entity_poly.entity_id
_entity_poly.type
_entity_poly.pdbx_seq_one_letter_code
_entity_poly.pdbx_strand_id
1 'polypeptide(L)'
;MKARVPQMVIKPDYRQFRLRKLNTPEFSHIKLLLFWPVFGLVFLALERFRPHAAYHVMHCALDDAIPFSEWALIPYLLWFVYLIGALAYTFFQDVPAFRRMMRFVIVTYTAATVVYFIYPTQQLLRPEAFAHDNA
;
A
#
# COMPACT_ATOMS: atom_id res chain seq x y z
N MET A 1 2.03 30.69 17.44
CA MET A 1 1.08 30.00 16.53
C MET A 1 1.44 30.40 15.11
N LYS A 2 2.19 29.58 14.34
CA LYS A 2 2.51 29.88 12.93
C LYS A 2 1.25 29.66 12.10
N ALA A 3 0.74 30.73 11.48
CA ALA A 3 -0.37 30.68 10.55
C ALA A 3 -0.04 29.65 9.44
N ARG A 4 -0.88 28.63 9.28
CA ARG A 4 -0.78 27.70 8.14
C ARG A 4 -1.08 28.50 6.87
N VAL A 5 -0.04 28.77 6.09
CA VAL A 5 -0.23 29.29 4.73
C VAL A 5 -1.14 28.31 3.98
N PRO A 6 -2.26 28.76 3.41
CA PRO A 6 -3.12 27.91 2.62
C PRO A 6 -2.29 27.31 1.48
N GLN A 7 -2.14 25.99 1.47
CA GLN A 7 -1.42 25.31 0.40
C GLN A 7 -2.28 25.40 -0.86
N MET A 8 -1.77 26.09 -1.84
CA MET A 8 -2.42 26.25 -3.14
C MET A 8 -2.59 24.85 -3.77
N VAL A 9 -3.84 24.46 -4.07
CA VAL A 9 -4.13 23.24 -4.80
C VAL A 9 -3.54 23.38 -6.21
N ILE A 10 -2.53 22.58 -6.53
CA ILE A 10 -1.92 22.57 -7.86
C ILE A 10 -2.57 21.43 -8.63
N LYS A 11 -3.44 21.80 -9.58
CA LYS A 11 -4.07 20.87 -10.49
C LYS A 11 -3.25 20.81 -11.79
N PRO A 12 -2.61 19.67 -12.11
CA PRO A 12 -1.79 19.54 -13.31
C PRO A 12 -2.67 19.40 -14.56
N ASP A 13 -2.25 20.01 -15.66
CA ASP A 13 -2.87 19.79 -16.98
C ASP A 13 -2.16 18.63 -17.72
N TYR A 14 -2.69 17.42 -17.54
CA TYR A 14 -2.12 16.20 -18.14
C TYR A 14 -2.16 16.19 -19.68
N ARG A 15 -2.93 17.07 -20.34
CA ARG A 15 -2.93 17.19 -21.80
C ARG A 15 -1.59 17.70 -22.34
N GLN A 16 -0.86 18.44 -21.49
CA GLN A 16 0.47 18.96 -21.80
C GLN A 16 1.62 18.06 -21.36
N PHE A 17 1.30 16.88 -20.84
CA PHE A 17 2.30 15.95 -20.37
C PHE A 17 3.21 15.47 -21.50
N ARG A 18 4.52 15.58 -21.28
CA ARG A 18 5.58 15.02 -22.11
C ARG A 18 6.66 14.44 -21.20
N LEU A 19 7.30 13.36 -21.59
CA LEU A 19 8.37 12.72 -20.80
C LEU A 19 9.48 13.69 -20.39
N ARG A 20 9.82 14.66 -21.25
CA ARG A 20 10.80 15.72 -20.91
C ARG A 20 10.37 16.62 -19.75
N LYS A 21 9.07 16.70 -19.46
CA LYS A 21 8.52 17.52 -18.37
C LYS A 21 8.44 16.79 -17.03
N LEU A 22 8.86 15.51 -16.93
CA LEU A 22 8.86 14.74 -15.68
C LEU A 22 9.70 15.38 -14.55
N ASN A 23 10.65 16.25 -14.88
CA ASN A 23 11.48 16.96 -13.91
C ASN A 23 10.88 18.29 -13.47
N THR A 24 9.76 18.73 -14.07
CA THR A 24 9.11 19.98 -13.68
C THR A 24 8.34 19.81 -12.37
N PRO A 25 8.16 20.87 -11.57
CA PRO A 25 7.39 20.82 -10.33
C PRO A 25 5.96 20.29 -10.52
N GLU A 26 5.37 20.52 -11.70
CA GLU A 26 4.03 20.12 -12.07
C GLU A 26 3.88 18.60 -12.20
N PHE A 27 4.86 17.91 -12.83
CA PHE A 27 4.78 16.48 -13.16
C PHE A 27 5.73 15.60 -12.37
N SER A 28 6.62 16.16 -11.54
CA SER A 28 7.61 15.37 -10.77
C SER A 28 6.98 14.39 -9.78
N HIS A 29 5.71 14.59 -9.40
CA HIS A 29 4.95 13.67 -8.55
C HIS A 29 4.72 12.30 -9.19
N ILE A 30 4.69 12.21 -10.53
CA ILE A 30 4.56 10.96 -11.29
C ILE A 30 5.69 9.99 -10.94
N LYS A 31 6.89 10.49 -10.64
CA LYS A 31 8.04 9.65 -10.26
C LYS A 31 7.79 8.86 -8.98
N LEU A 32 6.95 9.35 -8.10
CA LEU A 32 6.61 8.66 -6.86
C LEU A 32 5.85 7.34 -7.12
N LEU A 33 5.19 7.23 -8.28
CA LEU A 33 4.54 5.98 -8.68
C LEU A 33 5.54 4.85 -8.94
N LEU A 34 6.81 5.18 -9.24
CA LEU A 34 7.87 4.17 -9.39
C LEU A 34 8.14 3.39 -8.10
N PHE A 35 7.72 3.93 -6.96
CA PHE A 35 7.80 3.21 -5.70
C PHE A 35 7.09 1.86 -5.75
N TRP A 36 5.91 1.78 -6.38
CA TRP A 36 5.10 0.56 -6.40
C TRP A 36 5.78 -0.62 -7.11
N PRO A 37 6.29 -0.49 -8.34
CA PRO A 37 7.00 -1.58 -8.98
C PRO A 37 8.30 -1.93 -8.25
N VAL A 38 9.04 -0.94 -7.71
CA VAL A 38 10.26 -1.19 -6.93
C VAL A 38 9.91 -1.95 -5.65
N PHE A 39 8.89 -1.51 -4.91
CA PHE A 39 8.42 -2.19 -3.71
C PHE A 39 7.97 -3.62 -4.01
N GLY A 40 7.19 -3.82 -5.09
CA GLY A 40 6.74 -5.14 -5.52
C GLY A 40 7.91 -6.08 -5.83
N LEU A 41 8.95 -5.59 -6.51
CA LEU A 41 10.16 -6.38 -6.78
C LEU A 41 10.92 -6.74 -5.50
N VAL A 42 11.07 -5.80 -4.57
CA VAL A 42 11.71 -6.04 -3.27
C VAL A 42 10.92 -7.09 -2.48
N PHE A 43 9.61 -6.96 -2.42
CA PHE A 43 8.73 -7.92 -1.73
C PHE A 43 8.84 -9.32 -2.34
N LEU A 44 8.78 -9.41 -3.67
CA LEU A 44 8.94 -10.68 -4.40
C LEU A 44 10.31 -11.32 -4.17
N ALA A 45 11.35 -10.49 -4.12
CA ALA A 45 12.70 -10.94 -3.81
C ALA A 45 12.80 -11.49 -2.38
N LEU A 46 12.19 -10.83 -1.41
CA LEU A 46 12.15 -11.30 -0.02
C LEU A 46 11.47 -12.65 0.10
N GLU A 47 10.33 -12.85 -0.57
CA GLU A 47 9.63 -14.14 -0.58
C GLU A 47 10.43 -15.24 -1.27
N ARG A 48 11.04 -14.92 -2.41
CA ARG A 48 11.75 -15.91 -3.23
C ARG A 48 13.08 -16.35 -2.63
N PHE A 49 13.84 -15.42 -2.02
CA PHE A 49 15.19 -15.70 -1.55
C PHE A 49 15.28 -16.08 -0.07
N ARG A 50 14.16 -16.15 0.66
CA ARG A 50 14.10 -16.55 2.06
C ARG A 50 13.12 -17.71 2.35
N PRO A 51 13.07 -18.77 1.53
CA PRO A 51 12.12 -19.88 1.73
C PRO A 51 12.39 -20.67 3.03
N HIS A 52 13.56 -20.51 3.66
CA HIS A 52 13.99 -21.23 4.87
C HIS A 52 14.07 -20.30 6.10
N ALA A 53 13.49 -19.11 6.04
CA ALA A 53 13.42 -18.24 7.22
C ALA A 53 12.57 -18.94 8.31
N ALA A 54 13.05 -18.93 9.56
CA ALA A 54 12.25 -19.34 10.69
C ALA A 54 11.13 -18.34 10.88
N TYR A 55 9.93 -18.68 10.44
CA TYR A 55 8.74 -17.82 10.60
C TYR A 55 8.21 -17.93 12.03
N HIS A 56 7.90 -16.78 12.61
CA HIS A 56 7.21 -16.72 13.89
C HIS A 56 5.70 -16.82 13.63
N VAL A 57 5.09 -17.87 14.17
CA VAL A 57 3.63 -18.03 14.06
C VAL A 57 2.97 -17.00 14.95
N MET A 58 2.19 -16.13 14.35
CA MET A 58 1.37 -15.14 15.04
C MET A 58 0.00 -15.75 15.32
N HIS A 59 -0.25 -16.07 16.59
CA HIS A 59 -1.50 -16.65 17.06
C HIS A 59 -1.83 -16.12 18.45
N CYS A 60 -3.06 -15.80 18.70
CA CYS A 60 -3.56 -15.40 20.02
C CYS A 60 -4.90 -16.10 20.34
N ALA A 61 -5.27 -16.17 21.59
CA ALA A 61 -6.52 -16.84 22.02
C ALA A 61 -7.80 -16.23 21.41
N LEU A 62 -7.75 -14.97 20.93
CA LEU A 62 -8.87 -14.35 20.22
C LEU A 62 -9.05 -14.92 18.80
N ASP A 63 -7.98 -15.38 18.19
CA ASP A 63 -8.05 -15.95 16.84
C ASP A 63 -8.89 -17.24 16.81
N ASP A 64 -8.86 -18.00 17.91
CA ASP A 64 -9.68 -19.22 18.09
C ASP A 64 -11.15 -18.90 18.36
N ALA A 65 -11.42 -17.73 18.96
CA ALA A 65 -12.77 -17.30 19.32
C ALA A 65 -13.53 -16.65 18.15
N ILE A 66 -12.81 -16.15 17.11
CA ILE A 66 -13.41 -15.45 15.96
C ILE A 66 -13.70 -16.49 14.87
N PRO A 67 -14.98 -16.77 14.57
CA PRO A 67 -15.32 -17.70 13.51
C PRO A 67 -14.89 -17.14 12.14
N PHE A 68 -14.43 -18.02 11.26
CA PHE A 68 -14.18 -17.64 9.87
C PHE A 68 -15.47 -17.15 9.22
N SER A 69 -15.43 -15.98 8.60
CA SER A 69 -16.56 -15.37 7.89
C SER A 69 -16.14 -14.89 6.51
N GLU A 70 -16.72 -15.48 5.47
CA GLU A 70 -16.50 -15.08 4.08
C GLU A 70 -16.92 -13.63 3.80
N TRP A 71 -17.95 -13.14 4.54
CA TRP A 71 -18.45 -11.77 4.43
C TRP A 71 -17.41 -10.70 4.80
N ALA A 72 -16.40 -11.06 5.59
CA ALA A 72 -15.29 -10.17 5.92
C ALA A 72 -14.44 -9.79 4.68
N LEU A 73 -14.57 -10.54 3.57
CA LEU A 73 -13.92 -10.22 2.32
C LEU A 73 -14.46 -8.91 1.70
N ILE A 74 -15.73 -8.60 1.89
CA ILE A 74 -16.37 -7.40 1.34
C ILE A 74 -15.71 -6.12 1.86
N PRO A 75 -15.65 -5.85 3.19
CA PRO A 75 -14.96 -4.66 3.71
C PRO A 75 -13.47 -4.66 3.39
N TYR A 76 -12.84 -5.83 3.31
CA TYR A 76 -11.44 -5.97 2.90
C TYR A 76 -11.22 -5.47 1.46
N LEU A 77 -12.06 -5.88 0.51
CA LEU A 77 -11.97 -5.42 -0.88
C LEU A 77 -12.32 -3.93 -1.01
N LEU A 78 -13.32 -3.45 -0.28
CA LEU A 78 -13.70 -2.03 -0.25
C LEU A 78 -12.54 -1.15 0.23
N TRP A 79 -11.73 -1.63 1.17
CA TRP A 79 -10.55 -0.90 1.61
C TRP A 79 -9.55 -0.66 0.47
N PHE A 80 -9.31 -1.65 -0.40
CA PHE A 80 -8.46 -1.46 -1.58
C PHE A 80 -9.03 -0.45 -2.56
N VAL A 81 -10.33 -0.53 -2.84
CA VAL A 81 -11.03 0.42 -3.72
C VAL A 81 -10.89 1.85 -3.18
N TYR A 82 -11.08 2.01 -1.86
CA TYR A 82 -10.92 3.30 -1.19
C TYR A 82 -9.49 3.82 -1.31
N LEU A 83 -8.50 2.98 -1.07
CA LEU A 83 -7.08 3.36 -1.12
C LEU A 83 -6.66 3.78 -2.53
N ILE A 84 -7.04 3.00 -3.54
CA ILE A 84 -6.78 3.32 -4.95
C ILE A 84 -7.52 4.60 -5.36
N GLY A 85 -8.78 4.74 -4.95
CA GLY A 85 -9.59 5.94 -5.22
C GLY A 85 -8.98 7.20 -4.61
N ALA A 86 -8.52 7.14 -3.37
CA ALA A 86 -7.86 8.25 -2.68
C ALA A 86 -6.53 8.63 -3.35
N LEU A 87 -5.74 7.64 -3.76
CA LEU A 87 -4.49 7.85 -4.52
C LEU A 87 -4.78 8.51 -5.88
N ALA A 88 -5.75 7.98 -6.62
CA ALA A 88 -6.13 8.51 -7.93
C ALA A 88 -6.68 9.94 -7.80
N TYR A 89 -7.59 10.17 -6.86
CA TYR A 89 -8.16 11.49 -6.63
C TYR A 89 -7.06 12.53 -6.33
N THR A 90 -6.18 12.25 -5.38
CA THR A 90 -5.10 13.17 -5.01
C THR A 90 -4.09 13.35 -6.14
N PHE A 91 -3.78 12.29 -6.88
CA PHE A 91 -2.89 12.34 -8.04
C PHE A 91 -3.39 13.32 -9.11
N PHE A 92 -4.69 13.27 -9.44
CA PHE A 92 -5.26 14.10 -10.50
C PHE A 92 -5.70 15.49 -10.06
N GLN A 93 -6.05 15.68 -8.79
CA GLN A 93 -6.69 16.90 -8.32
C GLN A 93 -5.80 17.75 -7.38
N ASP A 94 -4.89 17.12 -6.63
CA ASP A 94 -4.07 17.82 -5.63
C ASP A 94 -2.67 17.22 -5.51
N VAL A 95 -1.75 17.72 -6.33
CA VAL A 95 -0.35 17.26 -6.33
C VAL A 95 0.35 17.39 -4.97
N PRO A 96 0.20 18.50 -4.20
CA PRO A 96 0.74 18.58 -2.85
C PRO A 96 0.21 17.51 -1.90
N ALA A 97 -1.10 17.21 -1.94
CA ALA A 97 -1.70 16.16 -1.11
C ALA A 97 -1.17 14.78 -1.53
N PHE A 98 -1.11 14.49 -2.84
CA PHE A 98 -0.54 13.26 -3.35
C PHE A 98 0.91 13.04 -2.90
N ARG A 99 1.76 14.09 -2.97
CA ARG A 99 3.15 13.99 -2.51
C ARG A 99 3.25 13.69 -1.00
N ARG A 100 2.38 14.27 -0.18
CA ARG A 100 2.35 13.97 1.26
C ARG A 100 1.92 12.54 1.51
N MET A 101 0.85 12.09 0.85
CA MET A 101 0.32 10.74 0.95
C MET A 101 1.35 9.70 0.50
N MET A 102 1.99 9.91 -0.66
CA MET A 102 3.03 9.00 -1.14
C MET A 102 4.25 8.95 -0.24
N ARG A 103 4.68 10.09 0.35
CA ARG A 103 5.78 10.07 1.34
C ARG A 103 5.41 9.24 2.56
N PHE A 104 4.20 9.40 3.07
CA PHE A 104 3.70 8.58 4.18
C PHE A 104 3.71 7.09 3.81
N VAL A 105 3.15 6.74 2.65
CA VAL A 105 3.14 5.37 2.12
C VAL A 105 4.56 4.81 2.02
N ILE A 106 5.49 5.54 1.39
CA ILE A 106 6.88 5.10 1.22
C ILE A 106 7.53 4.80 2.57
N VAL A 107 7.41 5.70 3.54
CA VAL A 107 8.00 5.53 4.87
C VAL A 107 7.38 4.32 5.59
N THR A 108 6.06 4.21 5.59
CA THR A 108 5.34 3.15 6.29
C THR A 108 5.63 1.78 5.69
N TYR A 109 5.56 1.65 4.36
CA TYR A 109 5.82 0.38 3.68
C TYR A 109 7.29 -0.03 3.78
N THR A 110 8.22 0.92 3.70
CA THR A 110 9.65 0.63 3.91
C THR A 110 9.91 0.16 5.33
N ALA A 111 9.35 0.84 6.34
CA ALA A 111 9.47 0.43 7.73
C ALA A 111 8.87 -0.97 7.96
N ALA A 112 7.67 -1.23 7.45
CA ALA A 112 7.04 -2.55 7.53
C ALA A 112 7.88 -3.65 6.87
N THR A 113 8.48 -3.35 5.70
CA THR A 113 9.37 -4.30 5.00
C THR A 113 10.63 -4.60 5.80
N VAL A 114 11.22 -3.59 6.44
CA VAL A 114 12.39 -3.77 7.32
C VAL A 114 12.02 -4.65 8.52
N VAL A 115 10.89 -4.38 9.17
CA VAL A 115 10.40 -5.21 10.28
C VAL A 115 10.15 -6.65 9.81
N TYR A 116 9.49 -6.85 8.68
CA TYR A 116 9.26 -8.17 8.12
C TYR A 116 10.58 -8.90 7.75
N PHE A 117 11.57 -8.15 7.30
CA PHE A 117 12.90 -8.70 7.01
C PHE A 117 13.60 -9.20 8.28
N ILE A 118 13.51 -8.45 9.39
CA ILE A 118 14.15 -8.80 10.68
C ILE A 118 13.35 -9.87 11.41
N TYR A 119 12.02 -9.75 11.39
CA TYR A 119 11.09 -10.60 12.12
C TYR A 119 9.99 -11.13 11.20
N PRO A 120 10.28 -12.17 10.38
CA PRO A 120 9.29 -12.74 9.49
C PRO A 120 8.18 -13.43 10.26
N THR A 121 6.94 -13.03 10.00
CA THR A 121 5.74 -13.57 10.65
C THR A 121 4.90 -14.37 9.68
N GLN A 122 4.24 -15.41 10.18
CA GLN A 122 3.30 -16.23 9.43
C GLN A 122 2.02 -16.45 10.23
N GLN A 123 0.88 -16.46 9.56
CA GLN A 123 -0.41 -16.84 10.12
C GLN A 123 -0.82 -18.18 9.55
N LEU A 124 -1.27 -19.11 10.42
CA LEU A 124 -1.74 -20.45 10.05
C LEU A 124 -3.27 -20.56 10.16
N LEU A 125 -3.98 -19.45 9.99
CA LEU A 125 -5.44 -19.34 10.18
C LEU A 125 -6.24 -19.69 8.91
N ARG A 126 -5.61 -20.23 7.87
CA ARG A 126 -6.35 -20.65 6.67
C ARG A 126 -7.14 -21.92 6.96
N PRO A 127 -8.47 -21.92 6.74
CA PRO A 127 -9.26 -23.14 6.85
C PRO A 127 -8.77 -24.16 5.81
N GLU A 128 -8.63 -25.43 6.23
CA GLU A 128 -8.25 -26.54 5.35
C GLU A 128 -9.35 -26.90 4.34
N ALA A 129 -10.62 -26.60 4.68
CA ALA A 129 -11.78 -26.77 3.81
C ALA A 129 -12.74 -25.59 3.96
N PHE A 130 -13.28 -25.12 2.84
CA PHE A 130 -14.34 -24.12 2.84
C PHE A 130 -15.69 -24.82 3.05
N ALA A 131 -16.58 -24.21 3.85
CA ALA A 131 -17.91 -24.74 4.11
C ALA A 131 -18.80 -24.79 2.86
N HIS A 132 -18.46 -24.04 1.82
CA HIS A 132 -19.14 -24.02 0.52
C HIS A 132 -18.12 -24.27 -0.58
N ASP A 133 -18.34 -25.36 -1.34
CA ASP A 133 -17.61 -25.63 -2.58
C ASP A 133 -18.07 -24.60 -3.63
N ASN A 134 -17.39 -23.47 -3.67
CA ASN A 134 -17.52 -22.49 -4.74
C ASN A 134 -16.55 -22.89 -5.86
N ALA A 135 -16.93 -23.90 -6.65
CA ALA A 135 -16.27 -24.22 -7.91
C ALA A 135 -16.60 -23.18 -8.98
#